data_37eb762a9ed71faa5b012ce4b8871cf4
#
_entry.id   37eb762a9ed71faa5b012ce4b8871cf4
#
_cell.length_a   1.000
_cell.length_b   1.000
_cell.length_c   1.000
_cell.angle_alpha   90.00
_cell.angle_beta   90.00
_cell.angle_gamma   90.00
#
_symmetry.space_group_name_H-M   'P 1'
#
loop_
_entity.id
_entity.type
_entity.pdbx_description
1 polymer ?
#
loop_
_entity_poly.entity_id
_entity_poly.type
_entity_poly.pdbx_seq_one_letter_code
_entity_poly.pdbx_strand_id
1 'polypeptide(L)'
;MTNPLDDLLRRPDLRDLARTPMHMVMGTRLVVMCQRAGHDPRDVLAERLGSPLAASRLLSAVQIVGDHWPDCFLISPPCCRGLGPDEAALSAMTAAAAANDRPRFDTACREMLDAEARDATYAALSAFARALPPRTTEPACARQP
;
A
#
# COMPACT_ATOMS: atom_id res chain seq x y z
N MET A 1 -16.33 12.79 -24.68
CA MET A 1 -16.42 11.34 -24.81
C MET A 1 -15.05 10.74 -24.67
N THR A 2 -14.79 10.04 -23.59
CA THR A 2 -13.57 9.26 -23.41
C THR A 2 -13.68 7.98 -24.24
N ASN A 3 -12.66 7.73 -25.06
CA ASN A 3 -12.57 6.51 -25.85
C ASN A 3 -12.42 5.31 -24.90
N PRO A 4 -13.23 4.23 -25.05
CA PRO A 4 -13.08 3.03 -24.20
C PRO A 4 -11.67 2.44 -24.19
N LEU A 5 -10.88 2.68 -25.24
CA LEU A 5 -9.48 2.26 -25.31
C LEU A 5 -8.56 3.11 -24.40
N ASP A 6 -8.91 4.38 -24.20
CA ASP A 6 -8.14 5.24 -23.29
C ASP A 6 -8.32 4.82 -21.83
N ASP A 7 -9.50 4.33 -21.46
CA ASP A 7 -9.76 3.78 -20.12
C ASP A 7 -9.00 2.46 -19.87
N LEU A 8 -8.85 1.63 -20.91
CA LEU A 8 -8.08 0.39 -20.82
C LEU A 8 -6.57 0.63 -20.75
N LEU A 9 -6.10 1.76 -21.29
CA LEU A 9 -4.69 2.15 -21.30
C LEU A 9 -4.33 3.05 -20.11
N ARG A 10 -5.32 3.51 -19.35
CA ARG A 10 -5.11 4.34 -18.18
C ARG A 10 -4.47 3.52 -17.07
N ARG A 11 -3.22 3.82 -16.76
CA ARG A 11 -2.61 3.30 -15.53
C ARG A 11 -3.37 3.86 -14.33
N PRO A 12 -3.71 3.03 -13.34
CA PRO A 12 -4.27 3.53 -12.09
C PRO A 12 -3.36 4.63 -11.52
N ASP A 13 -3.95 5.74 -11.10
CA ASP A 13 -3.23 6.87 -10.53
C ASP A 13 -3.22 6.72 -9.00
N LEU A 14 -2.07 6.97 -8.40
CA LEU A 14 -1.89 6.95 -6.95
C LEU A 14 -2.90 7.85 -6.22
N ARG A 15 -3.28 8.98 -6.83
CA ARG A 15 -4.23 9.93 -6.25
C ARG A 15 -5.66 9.42 -6.20
N ASP A 16 -5.99 8.42 -7.01
CA ASP A 16 -7.33 7.80 -7.04
C ASP A 16 -7.48 6.72 -5.97
N LEU A 17 -6.41 6.37 -5.28
CA LEU A 17 -6.43 5.36 -4.24
C LEU A 17 -7.06 5.88 -2.96
N ALA A 18 -7.79 5.02 -2.25
CA ALA A 18 -8.19 5.26 -0.87
C ALA A 18 -6.95 5.40 0.03
N ARG A 19 -7.12 5.97 1.21
CA ARG A 19 -6.04 6.32 2.13
C ARG A 19 -5.13 5.14 2.48
N THR A 20 -5.67 4.02 2.90
CA THR A 20 -4.88 2.88 3.35
C THR A 20 -4.05 2.25 2.21
N PRO A 21 -4.63 1.93 1.04
CA PRO A 21 -3.84 1.49 -0.12
C PRO A 21 -2.79 2.51 -0.57
N MET A 22 -3.11 3.79 -0.55
CA MET A 22 -2.16 4.84 -0.91
C MET A 22 -0.94 4.83 0.02
N HIS A 23 -1.16 4.76 1.33
CA HIS A 23 -0.07 4.70 2.31
C HIS A 23 0.76 3.42 2.16
N MET A 24 0.12 2.30 1.84
CA MET A 24 0.85 1.05 1.60
C MET A 24 1.78 1.15 0.40
N VAL A 25 1.30 1.66 -0.74
CA VAL A 25 2.11 1.81 -1.95
C VAL A 25 3.23 2.83 -1.75
N MET A 26 2.92 4.00 -1.20
CA MET A 26 3.92 5.05 -0.94
C MET A 26 4.95 4.60 0.08
N GLY A 27 4.52 3.92 1.14
CA GLY A 27 5.42 3.36 2.15
C GLY A 27 6.36 2.31 1.56
N THR A 28 5.85 1.45 0.71
CA THR A 28 6.67 0.44 0.01
C THR A 28 7.73 1.10 -0.88
N ARG A 29 7.37 2.14 -1.62
CA ARG A 29 8.32 2.92 -2.42
C ARG A 29 9.42 3.55 -1.57
N LEU A 30 9.06 4.10 -0.41
CA LEU A 30 10.02 4.68 0.54
C LEU A 30 10.96 3.62 1.12
N VAL A 31 10.45 2.44 1.45
CA VAL A 31 11.28 1.31 1.93
C VAL A 31 12.34 0.95 0.90
N VAL A 32 11.94 0.77 -0.36
CA VAL A 32 12.86 0.41 -1.44
C VAL A 32 13.89 1.51 -1.68
N MET A 33 13.46 2.76 -1.68
CA MET A 33 14.36 3.91 -1.84
C MET A 33 15.40 3.98 -0.72
N CYS A 34 14.98 3.82 0.54
CA CYS A 34 15.88 3.81 1.69
C CYS A 34 16.84 2.63 1.64
N GLN A 35 16.37 1.44 1.29
CA GLN A 35 17.23 0.25 1.17
C GLN A 35 18.31 0.44 0.10
N ARG A 36 17.97 1.01 -1.04
CA ARG A 36 18.93 1.30 -2.11
C ARG A 36 19.97 2.34 -1.70
N ALA A 37 19.59 3.28 -0.84
CA ALA A 37 20.48 4.31 -0.31
C ALA A 37 21.26 3.86 0.94
N GLY A 38 21.01 2.65 1.45
CA GLY A 38 21.63 2.15 2.68
C GLY A 38 21.10 2.81 3.96
N HIS A 39 19.90 3.37 3.93
CA HIS A 39 19.25 4.02 5.08
C HIS A 39 18.19 3.11 5.69
N ASP A 40 18.02 3.21 7.02
CA ASP A 40 16.93 2.55 7.74
C ASP A 40 15.61 3.32 7.46
N PRO A 41 14.56 2.67 6.96
CA PRO A 41 13.32 3.35 6.63
C PRO A 41 12.40 3.63 7.83
N ARG A 42 12.71 3.10 9.02
CA ARG A 42 11.76 3.13 10.16
C ARG A 42 11.34 4.53 10.59
N ASP A 43 12.30 5.45 10.73
CA ASP A 43 12.01 6.80 11.20
C ASP A 43 11.20 7.61 10.18
N VAL A 44 11.59 7.54 8.91
CA VAL A 44 10.85 8.25 7.85
C VAL A 44 9.44 7.70 7.66
N LEU A 45 9.26 6.38 7.80
CA LEU A 45 7.94 5.77 7.77
C LEU A 45 7.09 6.16 8.97
N ALA A 46 7.67 6.15 10.18
CA ALA A 46 6.95 6.54 11.38
C ALA A 46 6.45 7.99 11.32
N GLU A 47 7.28 8.88 10.81
CA GLU A 47 6.90 10.28 10.58
C GLU A 47 5.79 10.40 9.53
N ARG A 48 5.94 9.72 8.41
CA ARG A 48 4.99 9.75 7.29
C ARG A 48 3.64 9.15 7.63
N LEU A 49 3.64 8.06 8.38
CA LEU A 49 2.42 7.34 8.79
C LEU A 49 1.82 7.87 10.09
N GLY A 50 2.56 8.69 10.82
CA GLY A 50 2.12 9.22 12.11
C GLY A 50 2.14 8.22 13.26
N SER A 51 2.82 7.07 13.10
CA SER A 51 2.87 6.01 14.10
C SER A 51 4.05 5.07 13.89
N PRO A 52 4.88 4.84 14.92
CA PRO A 52 5.92 3.80 14.86
C PRO A 52 5.36 2.39 14.68
N LEU A 53 4.19 2.11 15.25
CA LEU A 53 3.53 0.82 15.09
C LEU A 53 3.09 0.60 13.64
N ALA A 54 2.49 1.60 13.00
CA ALA A 54 2.11 1.52 11.59
C ALA A 54 3.35 1.30 10.69
N ALA A 55 4.46 1.97 10.98
CA ALA A 55 5.73 1.78 10.28
C ALA A 55 6.25 0.34 10.42
N SER A 56 6.22 -0.20 11.62
CA SER A 56 6.63 -1.60 11.89
C SER A 56 5.73 -2.59 11.14
N ARG A 57 4.43 -2.38 11.13
CA ARG A 57 3.48 -3.23 10.42
C ARG A 57 3.62 -3.16 8.91
N LEU A 58 3.91 -1.97 8.38
CA LEU A 58 4.20 -1.80 6.95
C LEU A 58 5.47 -2.57 6.57
N LEU A 59 6.54 -2.44 7.34
CA LEU A 59 7.78 -3.17 7.08
C LEU A 59 7.57 -4.69 7.10
N SER A 60 6.81 -5.19 8.05
CA SER A 60 6.46 -6.62 8.11
C SER A 60 5.66 -7.06 6.89
N ALA A 61 4.70 -6.23 6.44
CA ALA A 61 3.90 -6.52 5.25
C ALA A 61 4.76 -6.53 3.98
N VAL A 62 5.66 -5.56 3.83
CA VAL A 62 6.59 -5.51 2.70
C VAL A 62 7.47 -6.77 2.66
N GLN A 63 7.98 -7.20 3.81
CA GLN A 63 8.79 -8.42 3.92
C GLN A 63 8.00 -9.66 3.49
N ILE A 64 6.78 -9.81 4.00
CA ILE A 64 5.92 -10.97 3.69
C ILE A 64 5.53 -10.96 2.21
N VAL A 65 5.13 -9.83 1.66
CA VAL A 65 4.82 -9.71 0.24
C VAL A 65 6.04 -10.05 -0.61
N GLY A 66 7.21 -9.52 -0.26
CA GLY A 66 8.45 -9.80 -0.99
C GLY A 66 8.85 -11.27 -0.96
N ASP A 67 8.68 -11.94 0.19
CA ASP A 67 9.02 -13.36 0.36
C ASP A 67 8.12 -14.30 -0.46
N HIS A 68 6.87 -13.91 -0.70
CA HIS A 68 5.88 -14.75 -1.36
C HIS A 68 5.57 -14.35 -2.81
N TRP A 69 5.99 -13.17 -3.25
CA TRP A 69 5.73 -12.71 -4.62
C TRP A 69 6.43 -13.63 -5.62
N PRO A 70 5.75 -14.06 -6.71
CA PRO A 70 6.30 -15.07 -7.63
C PRO A 70 7.55 -14.62 -8.38
N ASP A 71 7.63 -13.31 -8.65
CA ASP A 71 8.76 -12.70 -9.35
C ASP A 71 9.30 -11.52 -8.56
N CYS A 72 10.28 -10.80 -9.11
CA CYS A 72 10.74 -9.57 -8.53
C CYS A 72 9.61 -8.53 -8.51
N PHE A 73 9.26 -8.02 -7.33
CA PHE A 73 8.22 -7.00 -7.19
C PHE A 73 8.71 -5.68 -7.79
N LEU A 74 8.02 -5.20 -8.81
CA LEU A 74 8.39 -3.98 -9.51
C LEU A 74 7.76 -2.76 -8.85
N ILE A 75 8.61 -1.84 -8.43
CA ILE A 75 8.25 -0.61 -7.72
C ILE A 75 8.61 0.59 -8.58
N SER A 76 7.67 1.54 -8.69
CA SER A 76 7.90 2.82 -9.32
C SER A 76 8.62 3.81 -8.36
N PRO A 77 9.36 4.80 -8.89
CA PRO A 77 9.92 5.86 -8.04
C PRO A 77 8.84 6.64 -7.29
N PRO A 78 9.15 7.22 -6.10
CA PRO A 78 8.17 7.97 -5.30
C PRO A 78 7.49 9.12 -6.03
N CYS A 79 8.15 9.74 -7.00
CA CYS A 79 7.61 10.86 -7.78
C CYS A 79 6.65 10.43 -8.90
N CYS A 80 6.54 9.13 -9.20
CA CYS A 80 5.67 8.62 -10.25
C CYS A 80 4.22 8.56 -9.76
N ARG A 81 3.28 9.14 -10.53
CA ARG A 81 1.85 9.10 -10.20
C ARG A 81 1.18 7.79 -10.57
N GLY A 82 1.64 7.17 -11.66
CA GLY A 82 1.07 5.92 -12.14
C GLY A 82 1.50 4.73 -11.30
N LEU A 83 0.61 3.76 -11.14
CA LEU A 83 0.91 2.48 -10.52
C LEU A 83 1.37 1.47 -11.57
N GLY A 84 2.45 0.76 -11.28
CA GLY A 84 2.79 -0.45 -12.03
C GLY A 84 1.82 -1.59 -11.72
N PRO A 85 1.86 -2.71 -12.49
CA PRO A 85 0.96 -3.84 -12.26
C PRO A 85 1.07 -4.45 -10.86
N ASP A 86 2.28 -4.59 -10.32
CA ASP A 86 2.51 -5.15 -8.99
C ASP A 86 1.97 -4.20 -7.90
N GLU A 87 2.18 -2.91 -8.06
CA GLU A 87 1.66 -1.89 -7.15
C GLU A 87 0.13 -1.83 -7.21
N ALA A 88 -0.47 -1.98 -8.39
CA ALA A 88 -1.92 -2.03 -8.54
C ALA A 88 -2.51 -3.26 -7.82
N ALA A 89 -1.86 -4.41 -7.94
CA ALA A 89 -2.25 -5.61 -7.21
C ALA A 89 -2.13 -5.41 -5.70
N LEU A 90 -1.02 -4.85 -5.22
CA LEU A 90 -0.81 -4.55 -3.80
C LEU A 90 -1.88 -3.60 -3.26
N SER A 91 -2.23 -2.56 -4.03
CA SER A 91 -3.27 -1.61 -3.62
C SER A 91 -4.65 -2.26 -3.52
N ALA A 92 -5.01 -3.12 -4.46
CA ALA A 92 -6.27 -3.88 -4.43
C ALA A 92 -6.33 -4.85 -3.25
N MET A 93 -5.24 -5.55 -2.98
CA MET A 93 -5.12 -6.45 -1.82
C MET A 93 -5.24 -5.68 -0.50
N THR A 94 -4.58 -4.54 -0.40
CA THR A 94 -4.62 -3.69 0.80
C THR A 94 -6.02 -3.12 1.03
N ALA A 95 -6.70 -2.66 -0.01
CA ALA A 95 -8.07 -2.16 0.08
C ALA A 95 -9.03 -3.23 0.58
N ALA A 96 -8.92 -4.45 0.07
CA ALA A 96 -9.74 -5.58 0.50
C ALA A 96 -9.46 -5.97 1.96
N ALA A 97 -8.19 -6.02 2.37
CA ALA A 97 -7.80 -6.29 3.75
C ALA A 97 -8.32 -5.21 4.73
N ALA A 98 -8.22 -3.94 4.34
CA ALA A 98 -8.73 -2.82 5.14
C ALA A 98 -10.25 -2.86 5.30
N ALA A 99 -10.97 -3.38 4.31
CA ALA A 99 -12.42 -3.55 4.33
C ALA A 99 -12.87 -4.87 4.99
N ASN A 100 -11.94 -5.70 5.47
CA ASN A 100 -12.21 -7.06 5.97
C ASN A 100 -12.95 -7.93 4.95
N ASP A 101 -12.66 -7.74 3.68
CA ASP A 101 -13.28 -8.46 2.56
C ASP A 101 -12.33 -9.53 2.03
N ARG A 102 -12.31 -10.69 2.68
CA ARG A 102 -11.44 -11.80 2.31
C ARG A 102 -11.71 -12.33 0.91
N PRO A 103 -12.97 -12.53 0.47
CA PRO A 103 -13.24 -12.99 -0.89
C PRO A 103 -12.67 -12.06 -1.96
N ARG A 104 -12.80 -10.75 -1.78
CA ARG A 104 -12.22 -9.74 -2.67
C ARG A 104 -10.70 -9.78 -2.68
N PHE A 105 -10.08 -9.98 -1.50
CA PHE A 105 -8.64 -10.16 -1.36
C PHE A 105 -8.17 -11.40 -2.15
N ASP A 106 -8.81 -12.53 -1.96
CA ASP A 106 -8.46 -13.77 -2.66
C ASP A 106 -8.59 -13.61 -4.18
N THR A 107 -9.61 -12.93 -4.65
CA THR A 107 -9.78 -12.63 -6.08
C THR A 107 -8.62 -11.80 -6.63
N ALA A 108 -8.11 -10.85 -5.85
CA ALA A 108 -7.00 -9.97 -6.27
C ALA A 108 -5.65 -10.70 -6.39
N CYS A 109 -5.44 -11.78 -5.64
CA CYS A 109 -4.12 -12.43 -5.56
C CYS A 109 -4.11 -13.95 -5.82
N ARG A 110 -5.25 -14.55 -6.11
CA ARG A 110 -5.39 -16.01 -6.28
C ARG A 110 -4.43 -16.62 -7.27
N GLU A 111 -4.18 -15.93 -8.38
CA GLU A 111 -3.31 -16.42 -9.44
C GLU A 111 -1.82 -16.28 -9.12
N MET A 112 -1.48 -15.42 -8.16
CA MET A 112 -0.10 -15.09 -7.80
C MET A 112 0.37 -15.76 -6.52
N LEU A 113 -0.52 -15.96 -5.55
CA LEU A 113 -0.19 -16.49 -4.23
C LEU A 113 -0.96 -17.78 -3.94
N ASP A 114 -0.26 -18.75 -3.37
CA ASP A 114 -0.91 -19.97 -2.84
C ASP A 114 -1.71 -19.67 -1.56
N ALA A 115 -2.41 -20.67 -1.03
CA ALA A 115 -3.30 -20.49 0.13
C ALA A 115 -2.54 -20.02 1.38
N GLU A 116 -1.35 -20.57 1.64
CA GLU A 116 -0.53 -20.19 2.79
C GLU A 116 -0.02 -18.75 2.65
N ALA A 117 0.49 -18.39 1.48
CA ALA A 117 0.95 -17.04 1.18
C ALA A 117 -0.18 -16.02 1.27
N ARG A 118 -1.38 -16.35 0.81
CA ARG A 118 -2.56 -15.49 0.93
C ARG A 118 -2.95 -15.26 2.37
N ASP A 119 -2.94 -16.30 3.21
CA ASP A 119 -3.24 -16.16 4.64
C ASP A 119 -2.24 -15.23 5.34
N ALA A 120 -0.95 -15.43 5.10
CA ALA A 120 0.10 -14.60 5.69
C ALA A 120 0.02 -13.14 5.22
N THR A 121 -0.20 -12.93 3.94
CA THR A 121 -0.29 -11.59 3.36
C THR A 121 -1.55 -10.85 3.82
N TYR A 122 -2.69 -11.54 3.85
CA TYR A 122 -3.93 -10.95 4.37
C TYR A 122 -3.79 -10.51 5.83
N ALA A 123 -3.19 -11.36 6.66
CA ALA A 123 -2.96 -11.04 8.07
C ALA A 123 -2.04 -9.82 8.22
N ALA A 124 -0.96 -9.74 7.44
CA ALA A 124 -0.01 -8.64 7.50
C ALA A 124 -0.64 -7.31 7.03
N LEU A 125 -1.35 -7.30 5.92
CA LEU A 125 -2.02 -6.10 5.41
C LEU A 125 -3.17 -5.65 6.33
N SER A 126 -3.91 -6.58 6.91
CA SER A 126 -4.95 -6.27 7.89
C SER A 126 -4.36 -5.65 9.16
N ALA A 127 -3.23 -6.17 9.64
CA ALA A 127 -2.52 -5.61 10.80
C ALA A 127 -2.01 -4.19 10.53
N PHE A 128 -1.48 -3.94 9.34
CA PHE A 128 -1.09 -2.59 8.92
C PHE A 128 -2.29 -1.64 8.89
N ALA A 129 -3.39 -2.04 8.26
CA ALA A 129 -4.60 -1.22 8.17
C ALA A 129 -5.14 -0.81 9.55
N ARG A 130 -5.12 -1.76 10.51
CA ARG A 130 -5.55 -1.48 11.89
C ARG A 130 -4.58 -0.57 12.67
N ALA A 131 -3.30 -0.63 12.35
CA ALA A 131 -2.28 0.18 13.01
C ALA A 131 -2.21 1.61 12.47
N LEU A 132 -2.74 1.86 11.29
CA LEU A 132 -2.73 3.19 10.67
C LEU A 132 -3.62 4.13 11.49
N PRO A 133 -3.09 5.27 11.99
CA PRO A 133 -3.87 6.20 12.80
C PRO A 133 -5.08 6.72 12.03
N PRO A 134 -6.21 7.01 12.71
CA PRO A 134 -7.33 7.67 12.07
C PRO A 134 -6.89 9.03 11.53
N ARG A 135 -7.53 9.49 10.45
CA ARG A 135 -7.32 10.86 9.99
C ARG A 135 -7.55 11.81 11.16
N THR A 136 -6.51 12.54 11.52
CA THR A 136 -6.72 13.74 12.31
C THR A 136 -7.53 14.69 11.44
N THR A 137 -8.80 14.80 11.71
CA THR A 137 -9.54 16.02 11.40
C THR A 137 -8.80 17.10 12.17
N GLU A 138 -7.93 17.84 11.51
CA GLU A 138 -7.50 19.11 12.09
C GLU A 138 -8.80 19.84 12.51
N PRO A 139 -8.93 20.20 13.78
CA PRO A 139 -10.04 21.07 14.13
C PRO A 139 -9.93 22.27 13.19
N ALA A 140 -10.99 22.52 12.43
CA ALA A 140 -11.07 23.69 11.58
C ALA A 140 -10.50 24.83 12.40
N CYS A 141 -9.36 25.35 11.99
CA CYS A 141 -8.69 26.42 12.71
C CYS A 141 -9.77 27.49 12.91
N ALA A 142 -10.23 27.64 14.15
CA ALA A 142 -11.17 28.66 14.47
C ALA A 142 -10.47 29.96 14.07
N ARG A 143 -10.82 30.49 12.91
CA ARG A 143 -10.40 31.84 12.53
C ARG A 143 -10.91 32.73 13.63
N GLN A 144 -10.03 33.11 14.51
CA GLN A 144 -10.35 34.18 15.43
C GLN A 144 -10.62 35.44 14.59
N PRO A 145 -11.72 36.14 14.86
CA PRO A 145 -12.01 37.39 14.14
C PRO A 145 -10.94 38.44 14.38
#